data_11723c5f3bbea9debbb82806107ae9e9
#
_entry.id   11723c5f3bbea9debbb82806107ae9e9
#
_cell.length_a   1.000
_cell.length_b   1.000
_cell.length_c   1.000
_cell.angle_alpha   90.00
_cell.angle_beta   90.00
_cell.angle_gamma   90.00
#
_symmetry.space_group_name_H-M   'P 1'
#
loop_
_entity.id
_entity.type
_entity.pdbx_description
1 polymer ?
#
loop_
_entity_poly.entity_id
_entity_poly.type
_entity_poly.pdbx_seq_one_letter_code
_entity_poly.pdbx_strand_id
1 'polypeptide(L)'
;MSRSARADAANSLLGKAQFFVSALSEVIDAKVLRDIAGKDLTLYQLQLLRLVSLQRKHSIGGLAAHFGVSSPAVSKAVDRLVKKMYLRRVEGERDRRIVDLSLTAIGRRVLERFDESRTRMIEKLFGRLPVDELQRAAELLQRMTALIVAVGPDSDDPPGALDSVSQAPSQGRRPAGT
;
A
#
# COMPACT_ATOMS: atom_id res chain seq x y z
N MET A 1 -22.50 30.32 -5.90
CA MET A 1 -21.32 29.88 -6.71
C MET A 1 -21.84 29.23 -7.97
N SER A 2 -21.41 29.71 -9.16
CA SER A 2 -21.83 29.16 -10.46
C SER A 2 -21.36 27.70 -10.61
N ARG A 3 -22.16 26.89 -11.32
CA ARG A 3 -21.85 25.48 -11.66
C ARG A 3 -20.51 25.36 -12.41
N SER A 4 -20.16 26.34 -13.22
CA SER A 4 -18.88 26.47 -13.92
C SER A 4 -17.71 26.62 -12.96
N ALA A 5 -17.76 27.53 -11.99
CA ALA A 5 -16.69 27.76 -11.04
C ALA A 5 -16.36 26.52 -10.18
N ARG A 6 -17.38 25.69 -9.89
CA ARG A 6 -17.20 24.43 -9.16
C ARG A 6 -16.51 23.39 -10.01
N ALA A 7 -16.86 23.30 -11.30
CA ALA A 7 -16.20 22.37 -12.24
C ALA A 7 -14.74 22.76 -12.48
N ASP A 8 -14.45 24.04 -12.64
CA ASP A 8 -13.08 24.55 -12.80
C ASP A 8 -12.21 24.28 -11.58
N ALA A 9 -12.76 24.47 -10.37
CA ALA A 9 -12.07 24.16 -9.12
C ALA A 9 -11.80 22.65 -8.98
N ALA A 10 -12.76 21.79 -9.36
CA ALA A 10 -12.60 20.35 -9.31
C ALA A 10 -11.52 19.86 -10.30
N ASN A 11 -11.50 20.38 -11.54
CA ASN A 11 -10.47 20.06 -12.53
C ASN A 11 -9.09 20.53 -12.10
N SER A 12 -8.98 21.73 -11.51
CA SER A 12 -7.72 22.23 -10.95
C SER A 12 -7.22 21.35 -9.80
N LEU A 13 -8.12 20.90 -8.91
CA LEU A 13 -7.77 19.99 -7.82
C LEU A 13 -7.30 18.65 -8.36
N LEU A 14 -7.99 18.09 -9.35
CA LEU A 14 -7.62 16.81 -9.98
C LEU A 14 -6.20 16.87 -10.56
N GLY A 15 -5.89 17.91 -11.34
CA GLY A 15 -4.55 18.08 -11.91
C GLY A 15 -3.44 18.18 -10.85
N LYS A 16 -3.71 18.96 -9.78
CA LYS A 16 -2.77 19.07 -8.65
C LYS A 16 -2.59 17.76 -7.89
N ALA A 17 -3.68 17.04 -7.66
CA ALA A 17 -3.64 15.74 -6.98
C ALA A 17 -2.87 14.70 -7.81
N GLN A 18 -3.10 14.63 -9.13
CA GLN A 18 -2.35 13.74 -10.02
C GLN A 18 -0.85 14.06 -10.01
N PHE A 19 -0.49 15.33 -10.12
CA PHE A 19 0.91 15.75 -10.05
C PHE A 19 1.55 15.41 -8.70
N PHE A 20 0.84 15.66 -7.59
CA PHE A 20 1.32 15.34 -6.25
C PHE A 20 1.56 13.83 -6.08
N VAL A 21 0.60 12.99 -6.51
CA VAL A 21 0.73 11.53 -6.43
C VAL A 21 1.92 11.05 -7.27
N SER A 22 2.08 11.55 -8.50
CA SER A 22 3.23 11.20 -9.35
C SER A 22 4.56 11.59 -8.70
N ALA A 23 4.69 12.82 -8.24
CA ALA A 23 5.93 13.30 -7.62
C ALA A 23 6.26 12.52 -6.33
N LEU A 24 5.25 12.24 -5.51
CA LEU A 24 5.41 11.43 -4.30
C LEU A 24 5.84 10.00 -4.64
N SER A 25 5.23 9.39 -5.66
CA SER A 25 5.57 8.03 -6.11
C SER A 25 7.02 7.98 -6.62
N GLU A 26 7.44 8.92 -7.45
CA GLU A 26 8.83 8.99 -7.95
C GLU A 26 9.86 9.06 -6.80
N VAL A 27 9.62 9.90 -5.82
CA VAL A 27 10.51 10.05 -4.66
C VAL A 27 10.54 8.78 -3.82
N ILE A 28 9.36 8.16 -3.59
CA ILE A 28 9.25 6.90 -2.86
C ILE A 28 9.96 5.78 -3.62
N ASP A 29 9.69 5.61 -4.91
CA ASP A 29 10.28 4.55 -5.73
C ASP A 29 11.80 4.68 -5.84
N ALA A 30 12.31 5.89 -6.05
CA ALA A 30 13.75 6.15 -6.05
C ALA A 30 14.41 5.80 -4.70
N LYS A 31 13.75 6.06 -3.58
CA LYS A 31 14.25 5.69 -2.25
C LYS A 31 14.18 4.18 -2.06
N VAL A 32 13.05 3.57 -2.43
CA VAL A 32 12.84 2.13 -2.37
C VAL A 32 13.90 1.41 -3.19
N LEU A 33 14.15 1.82 -4.43
CA LEU A 33 15.17 1.23 -5.29
C LEU A 33 16.58 1.30 -4.67
N ARG A 34 16.91 2.41 -4.01
CA ARG A 34 18.18 2.52 -3.27
C ARG A 34 18.26 1.56 -2.08
N ASP A 35 17.16 1.41 -1.34
CA ASP A 35 17.13 0.57 -0.14
C ASP A 35 17.15 -0.95 -0.48
N ILE A 36 16.66 -1.34 -1.65
CA ILE A 36 16.74 -2.72 -2.16
C ILE A 36 18.02 -2.98 -2.96
N ALA A 37 18.75 -1.94 -3.35
CA ALA A 37 20.04 -2.13 -4.01
C ALA A 37 20.96 -3.03 -3.15
N GLY A 38 21.39 -4.15 -3.71
CA GLY A 38 22.19 -5.13 -3.00
C GLY A 38 21.40 -6.21 -2.21
N LYS A 39 20.06 -6.16 -2.15
CA LYS A 39 19.24 -7.19 -1.49
C LYS A 39 18.67 -8.24 -2.45
N ASP A 40 19.01 -8.14 -3.73
CA ASP A 40 18.52 -9.07 -4.76
C ASP A 40 16.97 -9.18 -4.79
N LEU A 41 16.29 -8.07 -4.50
CA LEU A 41 14.85 -7.88 -4.57
C LEU A 41 14.52 -6.86 -5.65
N THR A 42 13.45 -7.11 -6.40
CA THR A 42 12.87 -6.11 -7.32
C THR A 42 11.73 -5.38 -6.63
N LEU A 43 11.38 -4.18 -7.14
CA LEU A 43 10.20 -3.43 -6.67
C LEU A 43 8.93 -4.28 -6.75
N TYR A 44 8.73 -5.00 -7.86
CA TYR A 44 7.62 -5.94 -8.02
C TYR A 44 7.57 -7.01 -6.93
N GLN A 45 8.71 -7.61 -6.59
CA GLN A 45 8.78 -8.61 -5.52
C GLN A 45 8.47 -8.01 -4.15
N LEU A 46 8.88 -6.78 -3.91
CA LEU A 46 8.54 -6.07 -2.68
C LEU A 46 7.04 -5.78 -2.59
N GLN A 47 6.42 -5.30 -3.67
CA GLN A 47 4.98 -5.08 -3.74
C GLN A 47 4.21 -6.38 -3.51
N LEU A 48 4.69 -7.49 -4.06
CA LEU A 48 4.11 -8.82 -3.83
C LEU A 48 4.20 -9.24 -2.35
N LEU A 49 5.36 -9.03 -1.69
CA LEU A 49 5.49 -9.26 -0.24
C LEU A 49 4.50 -8.41 0.55
N ARG A 50 4.33 -7.15 0.18
CA ARG A 50 3.40 -6.24 0.82
C ARG A 50 1.95 -6.70 0.68
N LEU A 51 1.53 -7.09 -0.52
CA LEU A 51 0.18 -7.60 -0.76
C LEU A 51 -0.09 -8.86 0.07
N VAL A 52 0.88 -9.79 0.13
CA VAL A 52 0.79 -10.99 0.97
C VAL A 52 0.70 -10.64 2.46
N SER A 53 1.28 -9.52 2.91
CA SER A 53 1.18 -9.09 4.32
C SER A 53 -0.21 -8.59 4.70
N LEU A 54 -0.94 -8.03 3.74
CA LEU A 54 -2.26 -7.41 3.96
C LEU A 54 -3.41 -8.43 3.94
N GLN A 55 -3.27 -9.51 3.21
CA GLN A 55 -4.32 -10.51 3.02
C GLN A 55 -3.83 -11.89 3.43
N ARG A 56 -4.72 -12.73 3.95
CA ARG A 56 -4.37 -14.10 4.39
C ARG A 56 -4.51 -15.15 3.30
N LYS A 57 -5.29 -14.88 2.24
CA LYS A 57 -5.56 -15.85 1.17
C LYS A 57 -5.27 -15.21 -0.19
N HIS A 58 -4.42 -15.85 -0.95
CA HIS A 58 -4.06 -15.39 -2.28
C HIS A 58 -4.19 -16.54 -3.28
N SER A 59 -4.86 -16.30 -4.39
CA SER A 59 -4.71 -17.16 -5.56
C SER A 59 -3.67 -16.55 -6.50
N ILE A 60 -2.91 -17.39 -7.19
CA ILE A 60 -1.96 -16.91 -8.21
C ILE A 60 -2.68 -16.10 -9.29
N GLY A 61 -3.92 -16.50 -9.67
CA GLY A 61 -4.75 -15.75 -10.61
C GLY A 61 -5.17 -14.38 -10.06
N GLY A 62 -5.57 -14.29 -8.79
CA GLY A 62 -5.91 -13.01 -8.15
C GLY A 62 -4.72 -12.06 -8.06
N LEU A 63 -3.53 -12.56 -7.72
CA LEU A 63 -2.30 -11.79 -7.74
C LEU A 63 -1.93 -11.33 -9.16
N ALA A 64 -2.13 -12.20 -10.17
CA ALA A 64 -1.88 -11.87 -11.56
C ALA A 64 -2.80 -10.76 -12.06
N ALA A 65 -4.08 -10.83 -11.75
CA ALA A 65 -5.05 -9.79 -12.07
C ALA A 65 -4.71 -8.47 -11.38
N HIS A 66 -4.36 -8.50 -10.08
CA HIS A 66 -3.99 -7.31 -9.32
C HIS A 66 -2.79 -6.57 -9.93
N PHE A 67 -1.77 -7.31 -10.39
CA PHE A 67 -0.56 -6.72 -10.97
C PHE A 67 -0.61 -6.52 -12.48
N GLY A 68 -1.69 -6.92 -13.16
CA GLY A 68 -1.78 -6.84 -14.61
C GLY A 68 -0.74 -7.70 -15.36
N VAL A 69 -0.34 -8.83 -14.77
CA VAL A 69 0.69 -9.75 -15.34
C VAL A 69 0.15 -11.16 -15.48
N SER A 70 0.88 -12.02 -16.19
CA SER A 70 0.47 -13.41 -16.36
C SER A 70 0.66 -14.26 -15.09
N SER A 71 -0.21 -15.24 -14.88
CA SER A 71 -0.11 -16.20 -13.76
C SER A 71 1.25 -16.92 -13.69
N PRO A 72 1.87 -17.35 -14.80
CA PRO A 72 3.24 -17.88 -14.76
C PRO A 72 4.29 -16.90 -14.25
N ALA A 73 4.16 -15.61 -14.56
CA ALA A 73 5.08 -14.58 -14.06
C ALA A 73 4.98 -14.43 -12.55
N VAL A 74 3.76 -14.39 -12.01
CA VAL A 74 3.51 -14.37 -10.56
C VAL A 74 4.07 -15.62 -9.90
N SER A 75 3.77 -16.81 -10.44
CA SER A 75 4.26 -18.07 -9.89
C SER A 75 5.78 -18.08 -9.78
N LYS A 76 6.48 -17.65 -10.85
CA LYS A 76 7.94 -17.54 -10.86
C LYS A 76 8.47 -16.54 -9.84
N ALA A 77 7.78 -15.43 -9.63
CA ALA A 77 8.15 -14.44 -8.62
C ALA A 77 7.96 -14.98 -7.20
N VAL A 78 6.83 -15.66 -6.94
CA VAL A 78 6.56 -16.35 -5.67
C VAL A 78 7.60 -17.41 -5.38
N ASP A 79 7.93 -18.25 -6.36
CA ASP A 79 8.96 -19.29 -6.19
C ASP A 79 10.32 -18.72 -5.81
N ARG A 80 10.72 -17.61 -6.43
CA ARG A 80 11.94 -16.87 -6.07
C ARG A 80 11.91 -16.35 -4.64
N LEU A 81 10.77 -15.79 -4.21
CA LEU A 81 10.61 -15.27 -2.85
C LEU A 81 10.59 -16.40 -1.80
N VAL A 82 10.01 -17.55 -2.13
CA VAL A 82 10.07 -18.75 -1.29
C VAL A 82 11.49 -19.28 -1.20
N LYS A 83 12.20 -19.39 -2.34
CA LYS A 83 13.60 -19.82 -2.37
C LYS A 83 14.52 -18.89 -1.55
N LYS A 84 14.22 -17.60 -1.53
CA LYS A 84 14.94 -16.58 -0.74
C LYS A 84 14.47 -16.50 0.72
N MET A 85 13.57 -17.38 1.14
CA MET A 85 13.03 -17.42 2.50
C MET A 85 12.27 -16.13 2.93
N TYR A 86 11.76 -15.37 1.99
CA TYR A 86 10.89 -14.21 2.31
C TYR A 86 9.43 -14.62 2.45
N LEU A 87 8.99 -15.60 1.64
CA LEU A 87 7.66 -16.20 1.72
C LEU A 87 7.76 -17.67 2.11
N ARG A 88 6.70 -18.20 2.66
CA ARG A 88 6.44 -19.63 2.78
C ARG A 88 5.07 -19.96 2.20
N ARG A 89 4.95 -21.14 1.61
CA ARG A 89 3.66 -21.71 1.25
C ARG A 89 3.08 -22.38 2.49
N VAL A 90 1.81 -22.11 2.76
CA VAL A 90 1.04 -22.80 3.79
C VAL A 90 0.09 -23.72 3.03
N GLU A 91 0.14 -25.01 3.31
CA GLU A 91 -0.78 -25.96 2.68
C GLU A 91 -2.20 -25.65 3.13
N GLY A 92 -3.05 -25.26 2.19
CA GLY A 92 -4.49 -25.04 2.44
C GLY A 92 -5.19 -26.38 2.55
N GLU A 93 -5.93 -26.59 3.63
CA GLU A 93 -6.62 -27.88 3.94
C GLU A 93 -7.72 -28.26 2.94
N ARG A 94 -8.14 -27.40 2.01
CA ARG A 94 -9.37 -27.63 1.21
C ARG A 94 -9.26 -27.48 -0.31
N ASP A 95 -8.29 -26.76 -0.86
CA ASP A 95 -8.17 -26.59 -2.31
C ASP A 95 -6.70 -26.35 -2.72
N ARG A 96 -6.14 -27.27 -3.49
CA ARG A 96 -4.76 -27.19 -4.04
C ARG A 96 -4.59 -26.04 -5.04
N ARG A 97 -5.67 -25.38 -5.47
CA ARG A 97 -5.63 -24.22 -6.38
C ARG A 97 -5.41 -22.91 -5.64
N ILE A 98 -5.68 -22.88 -4.33
CA ILE A 98 -5.44 -21.71 -3.49
C ILE A 98 -4.11 -21.93 -2.79
N VAL A 99 -3.12 -21.13 -3.14
CA VAL A 99 -1.83 -21.14 -2.48
C VAL A 99 -1.89 -20.14 -1.33
N ASP A 100 -2.02 -20.64 -0.11
CA ASP A 100 -1.87 -19.80 1.07
C ASP A 100 -0.39 -19.40 1.20
N LEU A 101 -0.13 -18.12 0.98
CA LEU A 101 1.19 -17.53 1.15
C LEU A 101 1.26 -16.80 2.48
N SER A 102 2.36 -16.93 3.17
CA SER A 102 2.62 -16.12 4.35
C SER A 102 4.08 -15.63 4.39
N LEU A 103 4.27 -14.46 5.01
CA LEU A 103 5.61 -13.95 5.25
C LEU A 103 6.35 -14.80 6.26
N THR A 104 7.62 -15.04 6.00
CA THR A 104 8.54 -15.55 7.03
C THR A 104 8.95 -14.41 7.98
N ALA A 105 9.67 -14.74 9.04
CA ALA A 105 10.28 -13.72 9.91
C ALA A 105 11.26 -12.81 9.13
N ILE A 106 11.96 -13.37 8.15
CA ILE A 106 12.89 -12.61 7.30
C ILE A 106 12.11 -11.67 6.38
N GLY A 107 11.03 -12.16 5.74
CA GLY A 107 10.16 -11.36 4.89
C GLY A 107 9.51 -10.19 5.63
N ARG A 108 9.04 -10.43 6.86
CA ARG A 108 8.50 -9.36 7.73
C ARG A 108 9.55 -8.29 8.03
N ARG A 109 10.74 -8.66 8.48
CA ARG A 109 11.81 -7.70 8.76
C ARG A 109 12.21 -6.86 7.55
N VAL A 110 12.15 -7.45 6.36
CA VAL A 110 12.41 -6.70 5.13
C VAL A 110 11.33 -5.65 4.90
N LEU A 111 10.04 -5.99 5.03
CA LEU A 111 8.95 -5.03 4.89
C LEU A 111 9.00 -3.94 5.96
N GLU A 112 9.23 -4.30 7.22
CA GLU A 112 9.35 -3.35 8.34
C GLU A 112 10.42 -2.29 8.05
N ARG A 113 11.61 -2.70 7.63
CA ARG A 113 12.69 -1.76 7.24
C ARG A 113 12.29 -0.83 6.08
N PHE A 114 11.52 -1.36 5.15
CA PHE A 114 10.99 -0.58 4.04
C PHE A 114 9.98 0.46 4.52
N ASP A 115 9.02 0.04 5.34
CA ASP A 115 8.01 0.91 5.87
C ASP A 115 8.61 2.00 6.76
N GLU A 116 9.59 1.68 7.59
CA GLU A 116 10.36 2.66 8.36
C GLU A 116 11.11 3.65 7.47
N SER A 117 11.75 3.17 6.41
CA SER A 117 12.49 4.04 5.48
C SER A 117 11.56 5.01 4.75
N ARG A 118 10.40 4.50 4.32
CA ARG A 118 9.34 5.31 3.71
C ARG A 118 8.78 6.34 4.69
N THR A 119 8.48 5.93 5.92
CA THR A 119 7.97 6.82 6.95
C THR A 119 8.94 7.95 7.24
N ARG A 120 10.21 7.64 7.49
CA ARG A 120 11.25 8.66 7.70
C ARG A 120 11.38 9.65 6.54
N MET A 121 11.17 9.17 5.31
CA MET A 121 11.23 10.05 4.15
C MET A 121 10.01 10.97 4.09
N ILE A 122 8.82 10.45 4.34
CA ILE A 122 7.58 11.23 4.41
C ILE A 122 7.67 12.29 5.51
N GLU A 123 8.17 11.91 6.69
CA GLU A 123 8.43 12.84 7.79
C GLU A 123 9.37 13.97 7.40
N LYS A 124 10.45 13.66 6.65
CA LYS A 124 11.36 14.71 6.15
C LYS A 124 10.73 15.63 5.12
N LEU A 125 9.83 15.11 4.28
CA LEU A 125 9.13 15.92 3.28
C LEU A 125 8.12 16.84 3.95
N PHE A 126 7.27 16.30 4.80
CA PHE A 126 6.18 17.04 5.44
C PHE A 126 6.63 17.79 6.69
N GLY A 127 7.70 17.38 7.37
CA GLY A 127 8.23 18.07 8.54
C GLY A 127 8.77 19.48 8.26
N ARG A 128 8.75 19.94 7.00
CA ARG A 128 9.06 21.31 6.60
C ARG A 128 7.82 22.22 6.57
N LEU A 129 6.63 21.64 6.67
CA LEU A 129 5.39 22.38 6.68
C LEU A 129 5.02 22.78 8.11
N PRO A 130 4.41 23.96 8.30
CA PRO A 130 3.80 24.33 9.57
C PRO A 130 2.77 23.30 10.04
N VAL A 131 2.64 23.13 11.35
CA VAL A 131 1.74 22.11 11.93
C VAL A 131 0.29 22.34 11.53
N ASP A 132 -0.14 23.61 11.45
CA ASP A 132 -1.49 23.98 11.04
C ASP A 132 -1.78 23.64 9.59
N GLU A 133 -0.80 23.76 8.70
CA GLU A 133 -0.93 23.31 7.31
C GLU A 133 -1.03 21.78 7.20
N LEU A 134 -0.25 21.06 8.00
CA LEU A 134 -0.34 19.60 8.06
C LEU A 134 -1.71 19.13 8.55
N GLN A 135 -2.25 19.79 9.57
CA GLN A 135 -3.58 19.48 10.10
C GLN A 135 -4.67 19.72 9.06
N ARG A 136 -4.65 20.88 8.38
CA ARG A 136 -5.60 21.21 7.30
C ARG A 136 -5.52 20.21 6.14
N ALA A 137 -4.30 19.81 5.76
CA ALA A 137 -4.10 18.81 4.72
C ALA A 137 -4.66 17.44 5.14
N ALA A 138 -4.43 17.01 6.38
CA ALA A 138 -4.94 15.75 6.92
C ALA A 138 -6.48 15.73 6.95
N GLU A 139 -7.12 16.81 7.43
CA GLU A 139 -8.58 16.94 7.43
C GLU A 139 -9.18 16.91 6.02
N LEU A 140 -8.53 17.59 5.06
CA LEU A 140 -8.98 17.60 3.68
C LEU A 140 -8.89 16.21 3.05
N LEU A 141 -7.74 15.52 3.23
CA LEU A 141 -7.55 14.15 2.75
C LEU A 141 -8.56 13.19 3.37
N GLN A 142 -8.85 13.31 4.66
CA GLN A 142 -9.84 12.49 5.34
C GLN A 142 -11.25 12.70 4.76
N ARG A 143 -11.65 13.95 4.51
CA ARG A 143 -12.94 14.28 3.88
C ARG A 143 -13.02 13.75 2.45
N MET A 144 -11.96 13.89 1.67
CA MET A 144 -11.89 13.35 0.30
C MET A 144 -12.01 11.83 0.29
N THR A 145 -11.29 11.14 1.18
CA THR A 145 -11.38 9.69 1.33
C THR A 145 -12.81 9.25 1.69
N ALA A 146 -13.46 9.94 2.62
CA ALA A 146 -14.84 9.66 2.99
C ALA A 146 -15.81 9.82 1.80
N LEU A 147 -15.60 10.83 0.94
CA LEU A 147 -16.40 11.00 -0.28
C LEU A 147 -16.17 9.86 -1.28
N ILE A 148 -14.93 9.42 -1.47
CA ILE A 148 -14.60 8.29 -2.37
C ILE A 148 -15.28 7.02 -1.87
N VAL A 149 -15.21 6.75 -0.56
CA VAL A 149 -15.85 5.58 0.05
C VAL A 149 -17.37 5.64 -0.04
N ALA A 150 -17.97 6.83 0.14
CA ALA A 150 -19.41 7.03 0.08
C ALA A 150 -20.00 6.90 -1.34
N VAL A 151 -19.23 7.20 -2.36
CA VAL A 151 -19.66 7.03 -3.78
C VAL A 151 -19.72 5.55 -4.16
N GLY A 152 -18.99 4.67 -3.43
CA GLY A 152 -19.03 3.23 -3.63
C GLY A 152 -18.49 2.77 -4.99
N PRO A 153 -18.31 1.45 -5.18
CA PRO A 153 -17.75 0.88 -6.40
C PRO A 153 -18.78 0.63 -7.52
N ASP A 154 -19.87 1.39 -7.60
CA ASP A 154 -20.80 1.32 -8.75
C ASP A 154 -20.24 1.92 -10.05
N SER A 155 -19.02 2.38 -10.03
CA SER A 155 -18.21 2.65 -11.20
C SER A 155 -17.28 1.45 -11.43
N ASP A 156 -17.25 0.93 -12.63
CA ASP A 156 -16.52 -0.20 -13.24
C ASP A 156 -15.06 -0.51 -12.77
N ASP A 157 -14.70 -0.21 -11.53
CA ASP A 157 -13.35 -0.37 -11.00
C ASP A 157 -13.27 -1.48 -9.92
N PRO A 158 -12.19 -2.27 -9.91
CA PRO A 158 -12.03 -3.38 -8.99
C PRO A 158 -11.89 -2.90 -7.54
N PRO A 159 -12.74 -3.39 -6.62
CA PRO A 159 -12.64 -3.03 -5.21
C PRO A 159 -11.46 -3.76 -4.58
N GLY A 160 -10.61 -3.07 -3.85
CA GLY A 160 -9.65 -3.81 -3.07
C GLY A 160 -8.56 -3.08 -2.32
N ALA A 161 -8.38 -1.77 -2.50
CA ALA A 161 -7.23 -1.09 -1.92
C ALA A 161 -7.51 -0.25 -0.66
N LEU A 162 -8.77 -0.04 -0.28
CA LEU A 162 -9.11 0.96 0.75
C LEU A 162 -9.56 0.39 2.11
N ASP A 163 -9.88 -0.89 2.21
CA ASP A 163 -10.35 -1.48 3.49
C ASP A 163 -9.25 -1.65 4.56
N SER A 164 -7.99 -1.42 4.20
CA SER A 164 -6.86 -1.65 5.12
C SER A 164 -6.38 -0.40 5.88
N VAL A 165 -6.90 0.79 5.55
CA VAL A 165 -6.41 2.05 6.16
C VAL A 165 -7.17 2.41 7.45
N SER A 166 -8.33 1.80 7.72
CA SER A 166 -9.23 2.20 8.82
C SER A 166 -9.04 1.46 10.15
N GLN A 167 -8.07 0.53 10.27
CA GLN A 167 -7.86 -0.18 11.54
C GLN A 167 -6.42 -0.07 12.04
N ALA A 168 -6.04 1.12 12.47
CA ALA A 168 -4.97 1.26 13.44
C ALA A 168 -5.58 1.06 14.84
N PRO A 169 -5.17 0.06 15.63
CA PRO A 169 -5.67 -0.12 16.99
C PRO A 169 -5.12 1.00 17.87
N SER A 170 -5.98 1.84 18.38
CA SER A 170 -5.71 2.70 19.52
C SER A 170 -5.49 1.81 20.75
N GLN A 171 -4.26 1.44 21.01
CA GLN A 171 -3.91 0.81 22.30
C GLN A 171 -3.92 1.87 23.40
N GLY A 172 -5.08 1.96 24.06
CA GLY A 172 -5.22 2.64 25.33
C GLY A 172 -4.32 1.99 26.37
N ARG A 173 -3.32 2.73 26.82
CA ARG A 173 -2.60 2.46 28.06
C ARG A 173 -3.61 2.49 29.21
N ARG A 174 -3.85 1.37 29.85
CA ARG A 174 -4.41 1.33 31.21
C ARG A 174 -3.28 1.58 32.22
N PRO A 175 -3.45 2.48 33.17
CA PRO A 175 -2.50 2.61 34.26
C PRO A 175 -2.70 1.46 35.24
N ALA A 176 -1.60 0.88 35.69
CA ALA A 176 -1.56 0.01 36.83
C ALA A 176 -1.88 0.84 38.10
N GLY A 177 -2.87 0.42 38.82
CA GLY A 177 -3.22 0.94 40.13
C GLY A 177 -3.28 -0.19 41.13
N THR A 178 -2.42 -0.05 42.16
CA THR A 178 -2.44 -0.67 43.51
C THR A 178 -2.66 -2.18 43.58
#